data_43f9e558dcecb8cd184d042cdc1e8d77
#
_entry.id   43f9e558dcecb8cd184d042cdc1e8d77
#
_cell.length_a   1.000
_cell.length_b   1.000
_cell.length_c   1.000
_cell.angle_alpha   90.00
_cell.angle_beta   90.00
_cell.angle_gamma   90.00
#
_symmetry.space_group_name_H-M   'P 1'
#
loop_
_entity.id
_entity.type
_entity.pdbx_description
1 polymer ?
#
loop_
_entity_poly.entity_id
_entity_poly.type
_entity_poly.pdbx_seq_one_letter_code
_entity_poly.pdbx_strand_id
1 'polypeptide(L)'
;MNKADVLALLLQYLSDILCHNDFVPELISLIAGSGYELKFFGMLNARLLVLSSLGVQATVTKEFEPLTDGLYSMHLAGRDFNIRIIYAFLQNRQPVLLSAFHEREGKKKTDYSSYIPVAKNRLLQMRKENDNGK
;
A
#
# COMPACT_ATOMS: atom_id res chain seq x y z
N MET A 1 -6.37 3.42 19.15
CA MET A 1 -7.08 2.23 18.61
C MET A 1 -6.23 0.98 18.78
N ASN A 2 -6.82 -0.10 19.24
CA ASN A 2 -6.12 -1.38 19.30
C ASN A 2 -6.10 -2.07 17.93
N LYS A 3 -5.36 -3.17 17.84
CA LYS A 3 -5.20 -3.89 16.56
C LYS A 3 -6.53 -4.40 15.99
N ALA A 4 -7.45 -4.84 16.84
CA ALA A 4 -8.75 -5.35 16.39
C ALA A 4 -9.60 -4.26 15.77
N ASP A 5 -9.61 -3.06 16.37
CA ASP A 5 -10.34 -1.90 15.84
C ASP A 5 -9.76 -1.46 14.49
N VAL A 6 -8.43 -1.44 14.39
CA VAL A 6 -7.74 -1.08 13.13
C VAL A 6 -8.05 -2.09 12.04
N LEU A 7 -8.02 -3.39 12.36
CA LEU A 7 -8.36 -4.43 11.39
C LEU A 7 -9.78 -4.27 10.86
N ALA A 8 -10.75 -4.03 11.76
CA ALA A 8 -12.14 -3.86 11.36
C ALA A 8 -12.32 -2.69 10.38
N LEU A 9 -11.66 -1.57 10.65
CA LEU A 9 -11.71 -0.40 9.76
C LEU A 9 -10.99 -0.64 8.44
N LEU A 10 -9.81 -1.26 8.49
CA LEU A 10 -9.06 -1.58 7.26
C LEU A 10 -9.87 -2.46 6.32
N LEU A 11 -10.55 -3.47 6.84
CA LEU A 11 -11.37 -4.35 6.01
C LEU A 11 -12.47 -3.60 5.30
N GLN A 12 -13.01 -2.53 5.89
CA GLN A 12 -13.99 -1.68 5.22
C GLN A 12 -13.35 -0.88 4.08
N TYR A 13 -12.20 -0.22 4.32
CA TYR A 13 -11.53 0.60 3.31
C TYR A 13 -10.94 -0.24 2.18
N LEU A 14 -10.53 -1.47 2.45
CA LEU A 14 -9.87 -2.35 1.48
C LEU A 14 -10.82 -3.35 0.82
N SER A 15 -12.14 -3.21 1.02
CA SER A 15 -13.12 -4.17 0.52
C SER A 15 -13.13 -4.31 -1.01
N ASP A 16 -12.79 -3.23 -1.73
CA ASP A 16 -12.83 -3.20 -3.19
C ASP A 16 -11.46 -3.28 -3.85
N ILE A 17 -10.41 -3.59 -3.07
CA ILE A 17 -9.05 -3.68 -3.59
C ILE A 17 -8.37 -4.96 -3.10
N LEU A 18 -7.59 -5.58 -3.96
CA LEU A 18 -6.83 -6.77 -3.59
C LEU A 18 -5.60 -6.40 -2.76
N CYS A 19 -5.34 -7.21 -1.74
CA CYS A 19 -4.17 -7.04 -0.88
C CYS A 19 -3.49 -8.40 -0.69
N HIS A 20 -2.15 -8.39 -0.66
CA HIS A 20 -1.42 -9.57 -0.23
C HIS A 20 -1.76 -9.88 1.24
N ASN A 21 -1.78 -11.16 1.60
CA ASN A 21 -2.14 -11.58 2.96
C ASN A 21 -1.26 -10.96 4.05
N ASP A 22 0.00 -10.71 3.75
CA ASP A 22 0.95 -10.12 4.72
C ASP A 22 0.88 -8.60 4.77
N PHE A 23 0.23 -7.96 3.80
CA PHE A 23 0.11 -6.50 3.75
C PHE A 23 -0.72 -5.95 4.92
N VAL A 24 -1.88 -6.57 5.18
CA VAL A 24 -2.80 -6.07 6.22
C VAL A 24 -2.17 -6.15 7.62
N PRO A 25 -1.57 -7.29 8.05
CA PRO A 25 -0.86 -7.32 9.33
C PRO A 25 0.29 -6.32 9.42
N GLU A 26 1.02 -6.13 8.33
CA GLU A 26 2.12 -5.18 8.23
C GLU A 26 1.63 -3.75 8.48
N LEU A 27 0.54 -3.36 7.80
CA LEU A 27 -0.05 -2.04 7.96
C LEU A 27 -0.61 -1.82 9.37
N ILE A 28 -1.27 -2.84 9.93
CA ILE A 28 -1.78 -2.78 11.31
C ILE A 28 -0.62 -2.50 12.28
N SER A 29 0.51 -3.18 12.11
CA SER A 29 1.69 -2.97 12.97
C SER A 29 2.22 -1.56 12.91
N LEU A 30 2.06 -0.87 11.77
CA LEU A 30 2.53 0.50 11.61
C LEU A 30 1.61 1.52 12.27
N ILE A 31 0.30 1.31 12.26
CA ILE A 31 -0.66 2.35 12.64
C ILE A 31 -1.41 2.09 13.94
N ALA A 32 -1.55 0.85 14.38
CA ALA A 32 -2.32 0.54 15.58
C ALA A 32 -1.65 1.11 16.84
N GLY A 33 -2.40 1.84 17.65
CA GLY A 33 -1.90 2.47 18.86
C GLY A 33 -1.06 3.72 18.65
N SER A 34 -0.98 4.20 17.41
CA SER A 34 -0.15 5.37 17.06
C SER A 34 -0.76 6.71 17.45
N GLY A 35 -2.09 6.77 17.53
CA GLY A 35 -2.83 8.02 17.73
C GLY A 35 -3.18 8.74 16.44
N TYR A 36 -2.62 8.35 15.29
CA TYR A 36 -2.93 8.98 14.00
C TYR A 36 -3.79 8.12 13.08
N GLU A 37 -4.40 7.08 13.63
CA GLU A 37 -5.16 6.10 12.83
C GLU A 37 -6.23 6.74 11.94
N LEU A 38 -7.04 7.64 12.50
CA LEU A 38 -8.13 8.26 11.73
C LEU A 38 -7.62 9.15 10.60
N LYS A 39 -6.54 9.90 10.85
CA LYS A 39 -5.90 10.70 9.80
C LYS A 39 -5.33 9.81 8.70
N PHE A 40 -4.70 8.72 9.09
CA PHE A 40 -4.16 7.76 8.13
C PHE A 40 -5.28 7.17 7.27
N PHE A 41 -6.38 6.73 7.87
CA PHE A 41 -7.51 6.16 7.12
C PHE A 41 -8.11 7.16 6.13
N GLY A 42 -8.26 8.41 6.53
CA GLY A 42 -8.75 9.46 5.61
C GLY A 42 -7.84 9.63 4.41
N MET A 43 -6.54 9.63 4.64
CA MET A 43 -5.54 9.76 3.57
C MET A 43 -5.50 8.50 2.70
N LEU A 44 -5.56 7.31 3.30
CA LEU A 44 -5.62 6.04 2.57
C LEU A 44 -6.84 6.03 1.64
N ASN A 45 -7.99 6.40 2.14
CA ASN A 45 -9.21 6.47 1.33
C ASN A 45 -9.02 7.39 0.12
N ALA A 46 -8.43 8.56 0.32
CA ALA A 46 -8.15 9.50 -0.77
C ALA A 46 -7.21 8.90 -1.82
N ARG A 47 -6.14 8.22 -1.38
CA ARG A 47 -5.19 7.56 -2.28
C ARG A 47 -5.84 6.44 -3.08
N LEU A 48 -6.70 5.63 -2.43
CA LEU A 48 -7.38 4.53 -3.11
C LEU A 48 -8.38 5.04 -4.14
N LEU A 49 -9.04 6.17 -3.89
CA LEU A 49 -9.93 6.79 -4.88
C LEU A 49 -9.14 7.26 -6.11
N VAL A 50 -7.98 7.86 -5.92
CA VAL A 50 -7.11 8.25 -7.04
C VAL A 50 -6.66 7.02 -7.83
N LEU A 51 -6.23 5.98 -7.13
CA LEU A 51 -5.77 4.75 -7.77
C LEU A 51 -6.88 4.06 -8.57
N SER A 52 -8.09 3.98 -8.03
CA SER A 52 -9.20 3.37 -8.75
C SER A 52 -9.67 4.21 -9.94
N SER A 53 -9.53 5.53 -9.86
CA SER A 53 -9.92 6.43 -10.96
C SER A 53 -8.89 6.50 -12.07
N LEU A 54 -7.60 6.54 -11.74
CA LEU A 54 -6.52 6.77 -12.70
C LEU A 54 -5.72 5.50 -13.05
N GLY A 55 -5.77 4.48 -12.21
CA GLY A 55 -5.02 3.24 -12.44
C GLY A 55 -3.53 3.49 -12.60
N VAL A 56 -2.95 2.99 -13.69
CA VAL A 56 -1.52 3.18 -13.99
C VAL A 56 -1.15 4.66 -14.08
N GLN A 57 -2.09 5.52 -14.48
CA GLN A 57 -1.85 6.95 -14.64
C GLN A 57 -1.85 7.73 -13.32
N ALA A 58 -2.06 7.06 -12.18
CA ALA A 58 -1.99 7.74 -10.87
C ALA A 58 -0.65 8.44 -10.64
N THR A 59 0.41 7.97 -11.30
CA THR A 59 1.76 8.56 -11.21
C THR A 59 1.87 9.97 -11.78
N VAL A 60 0.83 10.51 -12.43
CA VAL A 60 0.79 11.93 -12.78
C VAL A 60 0.65 12.81 -11.53
N THR A 61 0.21 12.25 -10.42
CA THR A 61 0.16 12.95 -9.14
C THR A 61 1.44 12.65 -8.35
N LYS A 62 1.90 13.63 -7.59
CA LYS A 62 3.19 13.53 -6.88
C LYS A 62 3.21 12.48 -5.75
N GLU A 63 2.03 12.06 -5.28
CA GLU A 63 1.92 11.05 -4.22
C GLU A 63 2.14 9.63 -4.71
N PHE A 64 2.21 9.43 -6.02
CA PHE A 64 2.40 8.12 -6.64
C PHE A 64 3.64 8.17 -7.53
N GLU A 65 4.52 7.17 -7.40
CA GLU A 65 5.72 7.10 -8.24
C GLU A 65 5.95 5.68 -8.76
N PRO A 66 6.47 5.56 -10.00
CA PRO A 66 6.86 4.25 -10.50
C PRO A 66 8.18 3.82 -9.86
N LEU A 67 8.29 2.54 -9.60
CA LEU A 67 9.54 1.90 -9.17
C LEU A 67 10.04 0.99 -10.31
N THR A 68 10.89 0.03 -9.99
CA THR A 68 11.38 -0.93 -10.95
C THR A 68 10.44 -2.13 -11.10
N ASP A 69 10.52 -2.82 -12.24
CA ASP A 69 9.87 -4.13 -12.46
C ASP A 69 8.35 -4.14 -12.28
N GLY A 70 7.69 -3.05 -12.69
CA GLY A 70 6.23 -2.97 -12.61
C GLY A 70 5.69 -2.69 -11.23
N LEU A 71 6.55 -2.32 -10.28
CA LEU A 71 6.14 -1.89 -8.95
C LEU A 71 5.94 -0.38 -8.91
N TYR A 72 5.09 0.06 -8.01
CA TYR A 72 4.77 1.46 -7.78
C TYR A 72 4.72 1.73 -6.28
N SER A 73 4.81 2.99 -5.90
CA SER A 73 4.69 3.41 -4.51
C SER A 73 3.71 4.54 -4.37
N MET A 74 2.87 4.49 -3.35
CA MET A 74 2.07 5.63 -2.92
C MET A 74 2.56 6.14 -1.58
N HIS A 75 2.56 7.46 -1.44
CA HIS A 75 3.07 8.15 -0.26
C HIS A 75 1.92 8.67 0.59
N LEU A 76 1.92 8.30 1.86
CA LEU A 76 0.95 8.78 2.84
C LEU A 76 1.74 9.45 3.96
N ALA A 77 1.82 10.77 3.93
CA ALA A 77 2.58 11.54 4.90
C ALA A 77 1.69 12.56 5.58
N GLY A 78 1.78 12.63 6.89
CA GLY A 78 1.16 13.63 7.73
C GLY A 78 2.18 14.20 8.68
N ARG A 79 1.70 14.95 9.69
CA ARG A 79 2.57 15.52 10.71
C ARG A 79 3.32 14.45 11.50
N ASP A 80 2.63 13.33 11.79
CA ASP A 80 3.11 12.32 12.74
C ASP A 80 3.45 10.99 12.07
N PHE A 81 3.32 10.88 10.75
CA PHE A 81 3.61 9.64 10.03
C PHE A 81 4.13 9.92 8.63
N ASN A 82 4.90 8.97 8.13
CA ASN A 82 5.46 9.01 6.78
C ASN A 82 5.53 7.56 6.28
N ILE A 83 4.46 7.11 5.63
CA ILE A 83 4.27 5.72 5.23
C ILE A 83 4.27 5.62 3.72
N ARG A 84 4.96 4.59 3.20
CA ARG A 84 4.91 4.19 1.80
C ARG A 84 4.18 2.86 1.67
N ILE A 85 3.35 2.75 0.64
CA ILE A 85 2.70 1.49 0.26
C ILE A 85 3.16 1.13 -1.14
N ILE A 86 3.77 -0.05 -1.29
CA ILE A 86 4.17 -0.57 -2.60
C ILE A 86 3.00 -1.36 -3.17
N TYR A 87 2.67 -1.07 -4.42
CA TYR A 87 1.56 -1.70 -5.13
C TYR A 87 1.98 -2.04 -6.55
N ALA A 88 1.16 -2.83 -7.22
CA ALA A 88 1.36 -3.19 -8.63
C ALA A 88 0.00 -3.49 -9.26
N PHE A 89 0.01 -3.96 -10.50
CA PHE A 89 -1.22 -4.32 -11.22
C PHE A 89 -1.13 -5.78 -11.68
N LEU A 90 -2.24 -6.48 -11.59
CA LEU A 90 -2.38 -7.79 -12.22
C LEU A 90 -2.59 -7.61 -13.74
N GLN A 91 -2.60 -8.72 -14.48
CA GLN A 91 -2.74 -8.70 -15.94
C GLN A 91 -4.05 -8.03 -16.38
N ASN A 92 -5.10 -8.15 -15.58
CA ASN A 92 -6.40 -7.51 -15.84
C ASN A 92 -6.42 -6.03 -15.45
N ARG A 93 -5.26 -5.44 -15.12
CA ARG A 93 -5.09 -4.05 -14.67
C ARG A 93 -5.67 -3.77 -13.28
N GLN A 94 -6.04 -4.79 -12.54
CA GLN A 94 -6.52 -4.64 -11.17
C GLN A 94 -5.35 -4.33 -10.25
N PRO A 95 -5.42 -3.25 -9.44
CA PRO A 95 -4.34 -2.94 -8.50
C PRO A 95 -4.31 -3.92 -7.34
N VAL A 96 -3.11 -4.20 -6.84
CA VAL A 96 -2.88 -5.03 -5.66
C VAL A 96 -1.93 -4.32 -4.72
N LEU A 97 -2.27 -4.26 -3.44
CA LEU A 97 -1.40 -3.67 -2.42
C LEU A 97 -0.51 -4.77 -1.84
N LEU A 98 0.79 -4.53 -1.81
CA LEU A 98 1.79 -5.55 -1.56
C LEU A 98 2.54 -5.39 -0.25
N SER A 99 2.96 -4.17 0.10
CA SER A 99 3.87 -3.93 1.23
C SER A 99 3.71 -2.52 1.75
N ALA A 100 3.91 -2.34 3.05
CA ALA A 100 3.87 -1.02 3.67
C ALA A 100 5.04 -0.88 4.64
N PHE A 101 5.61 0.32 4.72
CA PHE A 101 6.69 0.62 5.64
C PHE A 101 6.73 2.09 6.00
N HIS A 102 7.35 2.39 7.14
CA HIS A 102 7.68 3.76 7.55
C HIS A 102 8.98 4.19 6.90
N GLU A 103 8.99 5.39 6.30
CA GLU A 103 10.25 6.01 5.90
C GLU A 103 11.03 6.47 7.13
N ARG A 104 12.36 6.33 7.06
CA ARG A 104 13.23 6.85 8.10
C ARG A 104 13.38 8.36 7.93
N GLU A 105 13.30 9.09 9.04
CA GLU A 105 13.55 10.52 9.06
C GLU A 105 14.99 10.86 8.64
N GLY A 106 15.16 12.04 8.03
CA GLY A 106 16.46 12.58 7.68
C GLY A 106 17.09 12.04 6.40
N LYS A 107 16.41 11.17 5.65
CA LYS A 107 16.91 10.70 4.36
C LYS A 107 16.33 11.53 3.22
N LYS A 108 17.19 11.97 2.30
CA LYS A 108 16.79 12.78 1.14
C LYS A 108 15.97 11.98 0.11
N LYS A 109 16.16 10.68 0.05
CA LYS A 109 15.44 9.77 -0.85
C LYS A 109 14.99 8.55 -0.09
N THR A 110 13.82 8.04 -0.46
CA THR A 110 13.31 6.78 0.07
C THR A 110 14.19 5.63 -0.38
N ASP A 111 14.59 4.79 0.56
CA ASP A 111 15.37 3.58 0.26
C ASP A 111 14.42 2.40 0.13
N TYR A 112 14.21 1.97 -1.11
CA TYR A 112 13.35 0.83 -1.42
C TYR A 112 14.09 -0.50 -1.51
N SER A 113 15.41 -0.51 -1.35
CA SER A 113 16.24 -1.68 -1.68
C SER A 113 15.89 -2.95 -0.90
N SER A 114 15.46 -2.82 0.36
CA SER A 114 15.06 -3.96 1.18
C SER A 114 13.60 -4.38 0.95
N TYR A 115 12.76 -3.48 0.44
CA TYR A 115 11.33 -3.72 0.27
C TYR A 115 10.96 -4.24 -1.13
N ILE A 116 11.73 -3.88 -2.14
CA ILE A 116 11.47 -4.29 -3.53
C ILE A 116 11.49 -5.83 -3.68
N PRO A 117 12.49 -6.56 -3.17
CA PRO A 117 12.47 -8.02 -3.30
C PRO A 117 11.26 -8.68 -2.65
N VAL A 118 10.84 -8.19 -1.48
CA VAL A 118 9.66 -8.68 -0.79
C VAL A 118 8.40 -8.42 -1.62
N ALA A 119 8.25 -7.21 -2.14
CA ALA A 119 7.10 -6.83 -2.95
C ALA A 119 7.03 -7.65 -4.25
N LYS A 120 8.17 -7.87 -4.91
CA LYS A 120 8.24 -8.69 -6.13
C LYS A 120 7.79 -10.12 -5.85
N ASN A 121 8.24 -10.71 -4.75
CA ASN A 121 7.85 -12.06 -4.37
C ASN A 121 6.34 -12.13 -4.08
N ARG A 122 5.82 -11.16 -3.37
CA ARG A 122 4.39 -11.08 -3.07
C ARG A 122 3.56 -10.92 -4.33
N LEU A 123 4.03 -10.12 -5.29
CA LEU A 123 3.36 -9.96 -6.59
C LEU A 123 3.32 -11.28 -7.36
N LEU A 124 4.41 -12.03 -7.35
CA LEU A 124 4.42 -13.36 -7.99
C LEU A 124 3.40 -14.29 -7.36
N GLN A 125 3.27 -14.28 -6.04
CA GLN A 125 2.27 -15.09 -5.33
C GLN A 125 0.85 -14.67 -5.74
N MET A 126 0.56 -13.37 -5.79
CA MET A 126 -0.74 -12.84 -6.19
C MET A 126 -1.10 -13.22 -7.63
N ARG A 127 -0.13 -13.17 -8.53
CA ARG A 127 -0.31 -13.55 -9.93
C ARG A 127 -0.63 -15.03 -10.08
N LYS A 128 0.07 -15.89 -9.33
CA LYS A 128 -0.20 -17.33 -9.33
C LYS A 128 -1.60 -17.65 -8.82
N GLU A 129 -2.02 -17.03 -7.72
CA GLU A 129 -3.36 -17.23 -7.17
C GLU A 129 -4.43 -16.77 -8.15
N ASN A 130 -4.20 -15.62 -8.80
CA ASN A 130 -5.14 -15.10 -9.79
C ASN A 130 -5.28 -16.02 -11.01
N ASP A 131 -4.17 -16.57 -11.50
CA ASP A 131 -4.16 -17.49 -12.63
C ASP A 131 -4.83 -18.83 -12.27
N ASN A 132 -4.55 -19.34 -11.08
CA ASN A 132 -5.11 -20.61 -10.60
C ASN A 132 -6.59 -20.51 -10.23
N GLY A 133 -7.06 -19.31 -9.93
CA GLY A 133 -8.46 -19.05 -9.58
C GLY A 133 -9.41 -18.94 -10.77
N LYS A 134 -8.89 -19.11 -11.96
CA LYS A 134 -9.71 -19.09 -13.19
C LYS A 134 -10.30 -20.50 -13.44
#